data_9c36377de170748d6cbfd4589f9baf12
#
_entry.id   9c36377de170748d6cbfd4589f9baf12
#
_cell.length_a   1.000
_cell.length_b   1.000
_cell.length_c   1.000
_cell.angle_alpha   90.00
_cell.angle_beta   90.00
_cell.angle_gamma   90.00
#
_symmetry.space_group_name_H-M   'P 1'
#
loop_
_entity.id
_entity.type
_entity.pdbx_description
1 polymer ?
#
loop_
_entity_poly.entity_id
_entity_poly.type
_entity_poly.pdbx_seq_one_letter_code
_entity_poly.pdbx_strand_id
1 'polypeptide(L)'
;EGEARETEAALNAAIGAQVPTLRSSVESVVTQLGALTDVVAARARYSDLVVLHLPYGKGRGVEDEAITEAALFEGMTPVLVVPPGGMATAQPKRIVLAWNQSREALVAARRAMPFLKRAEMVQIVVIDPPAHGPERSDPGGQLCQLLVRHGVRAEVSVLARTLPRISEVLARHARDVN
;
A
#
# COMPACT_ATOMS: atom_id res chain seq x y z
N GLU A 1 -4.96 -5.36 29.00
CA GLU A 1 -5.81 -4.16 29.19
C GLU A 1 -4.98 -2.88 29.41
N GLY A 2 -3.86 -2.93 30.17
CA GLY A 2 -3.00 -1.76 30.41
C GLY A 2 -2.37 -1.21 29.13
N GLU A 3 -1.73 -2.06 28.37
CA GLU A 3 -1.06 -1.71 27.12
C GLU A 3 -2.01 -1.13 26.05
N ALA A 4 -3.22 -1.67 25.94
CA ALA A 4 -4.24 -1.15 25.04
C ALA A 4 -4.68 0.27 25.41
N ARG A 5 -4.82 0.57 26.70
CA ARG A 5 -5.17 1.92 27.19
C ARG A 5 -4.05 2.93 26.98
N GLU A 6 -2.80 2.51 27.17
CA GLU A 6 -1.63 3.36 26.91
C GLU A 6 -1.53 3.70 25.43
N THR A 7 -1.72 2.71 24.55
CA THR A 7 -1.73 2.90 23.10
C THR A 7 -2.88 3.83 22.67
N GLU A 8 -4.06 3.65 23.22
CA GLU A 8 -5.23 4.50 22.97
C GLU A 8 -4.97 5.96 23.39
N ALA A 9 -4.40 6.16 24.58
CA ALA A 9 -4.07 7.49 25.07
C ALA A 9 -3.01 8.17 24.21
N ALA A 10 -1.96 7.44 23.82
CA ALA A 10 -0.90 7.95 22.92
C ALA A 10 -1.44 8.33 21.56
N LEU A 11 -2.33 7.51 20.98
CA LEU A 11 -2.96 7.78 19.68
C LEU A 11 -3.84 9.03 19.74
N ASN A 12 -4.70 9.14 20.77
CA ASN A 12 -5.54 10.32 20.96
C ASN A 12 -4.73 11.61 21.13
N ALA A 13 -3.63 11.55 21.88
CA ALA A 13 -2.73 12.69 22.06
C ALA A 13 -2.05 13.09 20.74
N ALA A 14 -1.59 12.10 19.97
CA ALA A 14 -0.96 12.35 18.67
C ALA A 14 -1.93 12.97 17.66
N ILE A 15 -3.17 12.48 17.59
CA ILE A 15 -4.22 13.02 16.71
C ILE A 15 -4.54 14.47 17.11
N GLY A 16 -4.76 14.72 18.40
CA GLY A 16 -5.11 16.05 18.90
C GLY A 16 -4.01 17.10 18.69
N ALA A 17 -2.73 16.68 18.73
CA ALA A 17 -1.59 17.57 18.49
C ALA A 17 -1.38 17.92 17.02
N GLN A 18 -1.72 17.02 16.11
CA GLN A 18 -1.42 17.19 14.67
C GLN A 18 -2.50 17.95 13.90
N VAL A 19 -3.76 17.65 14.14
CA VAL A 19 -4.88 18.23 13.35
C VAL A 19 -6.09 18.46 14.25
N PRO A 20 -6.24 19.66 14.85
CA PRO A 20 -7.34 19.96 15.76
C PRO A 20 -8.74 19.79 15.18
N THR A 21 -8.87 19.83 13.84
CA THR A 21 -10.15 19.71 13.11
C THR A 21 -10.43 18.27 12.61
N LEU A 22 -9.51 17.34 12.85
CA LEU A 22 -9.68 15.96 12.43
C LEU A 22 -10.79 15.28 13.25
N ARG A 23 -11.81 14.79 12.57
CA ARG A 23 -12.80 13.92 13.23
C ARG A 23 -12.18 12.52 13.38
N SER A 24 -12.00 12.11 14.60
CA SER A 24 -11.42 10.81 14.92
C SER A 24 -12.24 10.08 15.96
N SER A 25 -12.18 8.76 15.94
CA SER A 25 -12.67 7.89 16.99
C SER A 25 -11.63 6.79 17.22
N VAL A 26 -11.44 6.41 18.48
CA VAL A 26 -10.56 5.32 18.87
C VAL A 26 -11.41 4.22 19.51
N GLU A 27 -11.19 2.99 19.09
CA GLU A 27 -11.88 1.82 19.60
C GLU A 27 -10.84 0.75 19.97
N SER A 28 -10.92 0.27 21.22
CA SER A 28 -10.14 -0.87 21.68
C SER A 28 -11.01 -2.12 21.67
N VAL A 29 -10.53 -3.16 21.02
CA VAL A 29 -11.23 -4.44 20.90
C VAL A 29 -10.36 -5.56 21.48
N VAL A 30 -10.90 -6.32 22.40
CA VAL A 30 -10.29 -7.55 22.90
C VAL A 30 -10.96 -8.72 22.20
N THR A 31 -10.19 -9.52 21.50
CA THR A 31 -10.70 -10.68 20.75
C THR A 31 -9.71 -11.84 20.82
N GLN A 32 -10.20 -13.04 20.54
CA GLN A 32 -9.35 -14.19 20.32
C GLN A 32 -8.73 -14.13 18.92
N LEU A 33 -7.55 -14.73 18.76
CA LEU A 33 -6.86 -14.76 17.47
C LEU A 33 -7.73 -15.30 16.33
N GLY A 34 -8.52 -16.34 16.59
CA GLY A 34 -9.44 -16.93 15.61
C GLY A 34 -10.57 -16.02 15.14
N ALA A 35 -10.93 -14.98 15.92
CA ALA A 35 -11.95 -14.00 15.54
C ALA A 35 -11.35 -12.66 15.06
N LEU A 36 -10.03 -12.52 15.13
CA LEU A 36 -9.33 -11.27 14.76
C LEU A 36 -9.57 -10.90 13.29
N THR A 37 -9.54 -11.87 12.40
CA THR A 37 -9.77 -11.68 10.96
C THR A 37 -11.14 -11.08 10.70
N ASP A 38 -12.20 -11.60 11.31
CA ASP A 38 -13.56 -11.09 11.15
C ASP A 38 -13.72 -9.67 11.68
N VAL A 39 -13.11 -9.41 12.83
CA VAL A 39 -13.14 -8.07 13.47
C VAL A 39 -12.45 -7.03 12.59
N VAL A 40 -11.29 -7.34 12.04
CA VAL A 40 -10.54 -6.44 11.16
C VAL A 40 -11.26 -6.27 9.83
N ALA A 41 -11.70 -7.35 9.20
CA ALA A 41 -12.40 -7.33 7.93
C ALA A 41 -13.70 -6.50 7.99
N ALA A 42 -14.47 -6.64 9.07
CA ALA A 42 -15.71 -5.90 9.26
C ALA A 42 -15.48 -4.37 9.29
N ARG A 43 -14.36 -3.92 9.84
CA ARG A 43 -14.00 -2.49 9.91
C ARG A 43 -13.34 -2.02 8.62
N ALA A 44 -12.43 -2.80 8.09
CA ALA A 44 -11.71 -2.48 6.85
C ALA A 44 -12.67 -2.27 5.68
N ARG A 45 -13.73 -3.07 5.58
CA ARG A 45 -14.74 -3.02 4.51
C ARG A 45 -15.39 -1.66 4.33
N TYR A 46 -15.49 -0.88 5.39
CA TYR A 46 -16.09 0.46 5.38
C TYR A 46 -15.05 1.58 5.41
N SER A 47 -13.79 1.25 5.14
CA SER A 47 -12.68 2.21 5.10
C SER A 47 -12.20 2.41 3.66
N ASP A 48 -11.82 3.63 3.32
CA ASP A 48 -11.19 3.93 2.02
C ASP A 48 -9.73 3.49 1.97
N LEU A 49 -9.08 3.45 3.13
CA LEU A 49 -7.68 3.06 3.31
C LEU A 49 -7.46 2.52 4.70
N VAL A 50 -6.76 1.41 4.81
CA VAL A 50 -6.23 0.90 6.07
C VAL A 50 -4.74 1.23 6.15
N VAL A 51 -4.29 1.78 7.27
CA VAL A 51 -2.86 2.10 7.49
C VAL A 51 -2.32 1.21 8.57
N LEU A 52 -1.28 0.45 8.25
CA LEU A 52 -0.64 -0.51 9.14
C LEU A 52 0.87 -0.32 9.14
N HIS A 53 1.51 -0.72 10.22
CA HIS A 53 2.97 -0.88 10.21
C HIS A 53 3.37 -2.12 9.38
N LEU A 54 4.67 -2.23 9.05
CA LEU A 54 5.21 -3.41 8.37
C LEU A 54 4.92 -4.67 9.19
N PRO A 55 4.19 -5.67 8.63
CA PRO A 55 3.74 -6.84 9.40
C PRO A 55 4.86 -7.88 9.61
N TYR A 56 5.99 -7.73 8.94
CA TYR A 56 7.10 -8.70 8.96
C TYR A 56 8.34 -8.13 9.65
N GLY A 57 9.14 -9.01 10.25
CA GLY A 57 10.44 -8.66 10.81
C GLY A 57 10.54 -8.86 12.32
N LYS A 58 11.61 -8.33 12.91
CA LYS A 58 11.87 -8.50 14.35
C LYS A 58 10.80 -7.80 15.18
N GLY A 59 10.23 -8.53 16.14
CA GLY A 59 9.18 -8.01 17.03
C GLY A 59 7.77 -8.00 16.42
N ARG A 60 7.56 -8.74 15.31
CA ARG A 60 6.26 -8.96 14.67
C ARG A 60 5.78 -10.39 14.91
N GLY A 61 4.49 -10.56 15.02
CA GLY A 61 3.84 -11.84 15.26
C GLY A 61 2.88 -12.23 14.15
N VAL A 62 2.27 -13.39 14.30
CA VAL A 62 1.26 -13.90 13.38
C VAL A 62 0.02 -13.00 13.34
N GLU A 63 -0.23 -12.25 14.38
CA GLU A 63 -1.32 -11.29 14.47
C GLU A 63 -1.14 -10.12 13.48
N ASP A 64 0.10 -9.62 13.32
CA ASP A 64 0.40 -8.53 12.39
C ASP A 64 0.13 -8.95 10.94
N GLU A 65 0.50 -10.18 10.59
CA GLU A 65 0.23 -10.77 9.28
C GLU A 65 -1.28 -10.98 9.08
N ALA A 66 -1.96 -11.58 10.08
CA ALA A 66 -3.40 -11.84 10.03
C ALA A 66 -4.23 -10.55 9.87
N ILE A 67 -3.86 -9.46 10.56
CA ILE A 67 -4.49 -8.15 10.43
C ILE A 67 -4.34 -7.61 8.99
N THR A 68 -3.12 -7.72 8.44
CA THR A 68 -2.84 -7.22 7.10
C THR A 68 -3.59 -8.01 6.03
N GLU A 69 -3.59 -9.33 6.13
CA GLU A 69 -4.31 -10.21 5.22
C GLU A 69 -5.82 -10.02 5.32
N ALA A 70 -6.37 -9.90 6.53
CA ALA A 70 -7.79 -9.65 6.73
C ALA A 70 -8.25 -8.34 6.09
N ALA A 71 -7.47 -7.27 6.22
CA ALA A 71 -7.77 -5.99 5.58
C ALA A 71 -7.76 -6.09 4.05
N LEU A 72 -6.75 -6.77 3.48
CA LEU A 72 -6.56 -6.91 2.03
C LEU A 72 -7.58 -7.86 1.40
N PHE A 73 -7.75 -9.05 1.95
CA PHE A 73 -8.47 -10.14 1.29
C PHE A 73 -9.94 -10.19 1.72
N GLU A 74 -10.22 -10.08 3.01
CA GLU A 74 -11.59 -10.16 3.52
C GLU A 74 -12.27 -8.77 3.54
N GLY A 75 -11.54 -7.73 3.90
CA GLY A 75 -11.99 -6.34 3.85
C GLY A 75 -12.01 -5.77 2.44
N MET A 76 -11.22 -6.33 1.51
CA MET A 76 -11.01 -5.84 0.14
C MET A 76 -10.64 -4.36 0.08
N THR A 77 -9.91 -3.90 1.08
CA THR A 77 -9.54 -2.49 1.26
C THR A 77 -8.05 -2.29 0.95
N PRO A 78 -7.66 -1.22 0.29
CA PRO A 78 -6.25 -0.92 0.08
C PRO A 78 -5.55 -0.72 1.43
N VAL A 79 -4.35 -1.27 1.55
CA VAL A 79 -3.53 -1.16 2.75
C VAL A 79 -2.27 -0.35 2.44
N LEU A 80 -2.04 0.68 3.23
CA LEU A 80 -0.79 1.42 3.26
C LEU A 80 0.10 0.86 4.38
N VAL A 81 1.18 0.22 4.00
CA VAL A 81 2.17 -0.28 4.96
C VAL A 81 3.24 0.78 5.21
N VAL A 82 3.37 1.18 6.47
CA VAL A 82 4.35 2.19 6.90
C VAL A 82 5.60 1.48 7.41
N PRO A 83 6.79 1.82 6.88
CA PRO A 83 8.04 1.21 7.32
C PRO A 83 8.41 1.64 8.76
N PRO A 84 9.30 0.90 9.44
CA PRO A 84 9.86 1.32 10.72
C PRO A 84 10.53 2.70 10.59
N GLY A 85 10.27 3.59 11.54
CA GLY A 85 10.75 4.97 11.49
C GLY A 85 9.80 5.95 10.81
N GLY A 86 8.68 5.45 10.28
CA GLY A 86 7.65 6.27 9.64
C GLY A 86 7.93 6.58 8.17
N MET A 87 7.14 7.47 7.61
CA MET A 87 7.33 7.96 6.25
C MET A 87 8.10 9.28 6.29
N ALA A 88 9.10 9.41 5.42
CA ALA A 88 9.87 10.65 5.29
C ALA A 88 9.00 11.84 4.85
N THR A 89 7.91 11.58 4.17
CA THR A 89 6.94 12.58 3.71
C THR A 89 5.54 11.99 3.59
N ALA A 90 4.53 12.79 3.91
CA ALA A 90 3.12 12.41 3.68
C ALA A 90 2.73 12.43 2.19
N GLN A 91 3.54 13.09 1.34
CA GLN A 91 3.31 13.19 -0.09
C GLN A 91 4.55 12.71 -0.85
N PRO A 92 4.59 11.44 -1.27
CA PRO A 92 5.70 10.94 -2.08
C PRO A 92 5.71 11.67 -3.42
N LYS A 93 6.87 12.22 -3.78
CA LYS A 93 7.07 12.90 -5.06
C LYS A 93 7.17 11.92 -6.21
N ARG A 94 7.81 10.78 -5.97
CA ARG A 94 7.99 9.70 -6.95
C ARG A 94 7.35 8.43 -6.42
N ILE A 95 6.60 7.76 -7.28
CA ILE A 95 5.92 6.50 -6.96
C ILE A 95 6.31 5.45 -7.98
N VAL A 96 6.82 4.33 -7.50
CA VAL A 96 7.01 3.12 -8.32
C VAL A 96 5.75 2.28 -8.23
N LEU A 97 5.14 2.02 -9.38
CA LEU A 97 3.95 1.20 -9.52
C LEU A 97 4.34 -0.11 -10.22
N ALA A 98 4.39 -1.20 -9.48
CA ALA A 98 4.66 -2.52 -10.04
C ALA A 98 3.47 -3.02 -10.86
N TRP A 99 3.73 -3.42 -12.11
CA TRP A 99 2.70 -3.85 -13.04
C TRP A 99 3.00 -5.23 -13.63
N ASN A 100 2.03 -6.12 -13.51
CA ASN A 100 2.09 -7.49 -14.04
C ASN A 100 0.85 -7.90 -14.82
N GLN A 101 0.02 -6.94 -15.22
CA GLN A 101 -1.23 -7.12 -15.98
C GLN A 101 -2.34 -7.85 -15.19
N SER A 102 -2.17 -8.10 -13.89
CA SER A 102 -3.19 -8.76 -13.09
C SER A 102 -4.35 -7.84 -12.75
N ARG A 103 -5.49 -8.43 -12.42
CA ARG A 103 -6.66 -7.69 -11.93
C ARG A 103 -6.37 -6.99 -10.62
N GLU A 104 -5.61 -7.62 -9.76
CA GLU A 104 -5.20 -7.13 -8.45
C GLU A 104 -4.33 -5.88 -8.60
N ALA A 105 -3.35 -5.91 -9.51
CA ALA A 105 -2.51 -4.76 -9.81
C ALA A 105 -3.33 -3.58 -10.38
N LEU A 106 -4.32 -3.86 -11.24
CA LEU A 106 -5.21 -2.82 -11.76
C LEU A 106 -6.10 -2.21 -10.68
N VAL A 107 -6.66 -3.04 -9.78
CA VAL A 107 -7.44 -2.58 -8.63
C VAL A 107 -6.58 -1.74 -7.71
N ALA A 108 -5.37 -2.19 -7.40
CA ALA A 108 -4.41 -1.45 -6.57
C ALA A 108 -4.07 -0.07 -7.19
N ALA A 109 -3.79 -0.01 -8.49
CA ALA A 109 -3.53 1.24 -9.20
C ALA A 109 -4.72 2.20 -9.13
N ARG A 110 -5.94 1.71 -9.35
CA ARG A 110 -7.17 2.52 -9.25
C ARG A 110 -7.40 3.05 -7.83
N ARG A 111 -7.19 2.21 -6.82
CA ARG A 111 -7.34 2.60 -5.41
C ARG A 111 -6.25 3.58 -4.96
N ALA A 112 -5.04 3.47 -5.53
CA ALA A 112 -3.94 4.39 -5.25
C ALA A 112 -4.06 5.75 -5.96
N MET A 113 -5.06 5.96 -6.82
CA MET A 113 -5.23 7.17 -7.64
C MET A 113 -5.11 8.49 -6.85
N PRO A 114 -5.62 8.63 -5.60
CA PRO A 114 -5.44 9.85 -4.82
C PRO A 114 -3.97 10.18 -4.53
N PHE A 115 -3.11 9.18 -4.38
CA PHE A 115 -1.67 9.34 -4.19
C PHE A 115 -0.97 9.59 -5.52
N LEU A 116 -1.33 8.83 -6.57
CA LEU A 116 -0.72 8.95 -7.90
C LEU A 116 -0.92 10.35 -8.50
N LYS A 117 -2.09 10.95 -8.32
CA LYS A 117 -2.39 12.31 -8.79
C LYS A 117 -1.57 13.40 -8.11
N ARG A 118 -1.09 13.16 -6.90
CA ARG A 118 -0.29 14.12 -6.14
C ARG A 118 1.21 13.96 -6.35
N ALA A 119 1.63 12.85 -6.94
CA ALA A 119 3.02 12.59 -7.24
C ALA A 119 3.52 13.48 -8.39
N GLU A 120 4.78 13.87 -8.34
CA GLU A 120 5.45 14.55 -9.44
C GLU A 120 5.69 13.61 -10.63
N MET A 121 5.93 12.32 -10.34
CA MET A 121 6.15 11.27 -11.32
C MET A 121 5.72 9.90 -10.80
N VAL A 122 5.03 9.15 -11.65
CA VAL A 122 4.69 7.73 -11.41
C VAL A 122 5.43 6.88 -12.42
N GLN A 123 6.25 5.96 -11.95
CA GLN A 123 6.97 5.04 -12.80
C GLN A 123 6.31 3.66 -12.76
N ILE A 124 5.71 3.27 -13.88
CA ILE A 124 5.11 1.95 -14.07
C ILE A 124 6.24 0.98 -14.40
N VAL A 125 6.51 0.05 -13.50
CA VAL A 125 7.61 -0.91 -13.67
C VAL A 125 7.05 -2.27 -14.06
N VAL A 126 7.47 -2.76 -15.23
CA VAL A 126 7.18 -4.10 -15.74
C VAL A 126 8.47 -4.91 -15.72
N ILE A 127 8.46 -6.07 -15.11
CA ILE A 127 9.63 -6.94 -15.01
C ILE A 127 9.38 -8.18 -15.86
N ASP A 128 10.29 -8.48 -16.78
CA ASP A 128 10.23 -9.62 -17.70
C ASP A 128 8.82 -9.80 -18.30
N PRO A 129 8.31 -8.84 -19.09
CA PRO A 129 6.99 -8.98 -19.69
C PRO A 129 6.94 -10.24 -20.57
N PRO A 130 5.77 -10.90 -20.66
CA PRO A 130 5.62 -12.09 -21.46
C PRO A 130 5.98 -11.83 -22.94
N ALA A 131 6.72 -12.76 -23.54
CA ALA A 131 7.10 -12.69 -24.95
C ALA A 131 5.91 -12.77 -25.91
N HIS A 132 4.75 -13.20 -25.42
CA HIS A 132 3.50 -13.37 -26.17
C HIS A 132 2.34 -12.75 -25.39
N GLY A 133 1.36 -12.20 -26.11
CA GLY A 133 0.16 -11.62 -25.49
C GLY A 133 -0.17 -10.23 -26.07
N PRO A 134 -1.33 -9.67 -25.69
CA PRO A 134 -1.86 -8.42 -26.26
C PRO A 134 -0.99 -7.19 -25.93
N GLU A 135 -0.27 -7.20 -24.80
CA GLU A 135 0.61 -6.09 -24.40
C GLU A 135 2.08 -6.33 -24.74
N ARG A 136 2.39 -7.30 -25.63
CA ARG A 136 3.77 -7.63 -26.00
C ARG A 136 4.57 -6.45 -26.55
N SER A 137 3.93 -5.64 -27.41
CA SER A 137 4.58 -4.51 -28.08
C SER A 137 4.61 -3.23 -27.25
N ASP A 138 3.76 -3.16 -26.23
CA ASP A 138 3.63 -1.98 -25.34
C ASP A 138 3.26 -2.43 -23.91
N PRO A 139 4.17 -3.10 -23.21
CA PRO A 139 3.91 -3.59 -21.85
C PRO A 139 3.68 -2.42 -20.89
N GLY A 140 2.47 -2.35 -20.32
CA GLY A 140 2.06 -1.28 -19.40
C GLY A 140 1.54 0.00 -20.08
N GLY A 141 1.52 0.10 -21.39
CA GLY A 141 1.05 1.29 -22.11
C GLY A 141 -0.42 1.60 -21.88
N GLN A 142 -1.29 0.60 -21.79
CA GLN A 142 -2.71 0.80 -21.45
C GLN A 142 -2.89 1.38 -20.05
N LEU A 143 -2.11 0.91 -19.07
CA LEU A 143 -2.13 1.47 -17.73
C LEU A 143 -1.59 2.91 -17.73
N CYS A 144 -0.51 3.16 -18.45
CA CYS A 144 0.04 4.50 -18.60
C CYS A 144 -1.00 5.47 -19.18
N GLN A 145 -1.68 5.09 -20.25
CA GLN A 145 -2.77 5.89 -20.84
C GLN A 145 -3.91 6.14 -19.85
N LEU A 146 -4.30 5.12 -19.06
CA LEU A 146 -5.31 5.29 -18.02
C LEU A 146 -4.87 6.36 -17.02
N LEU A 147 -3.64 6.29 -16.51
CA LEU A 147 -3.12 7.24 -15.53
C LEU A 147 -3.03 8.66 -16.11
N VAL A 148 -2.52 8.81 -17.34
CA VAL A 148 -2.41 10.10 -18.02
C VAL A 148 -3.80 10.75 -18.22
N ARG A 149 -4.82 9.99 -18.58
CA ARG A 149 -6.21 10.49 -18.69
C ARG A 149 -6.76 11.00 -17.35
N HIS A 150 -6.24 10.51 -16.24
CA HIS A 150 -6.55 11.00 -14.89
C HIS A 150 -5.68 12.18 -14.43
N GLY A 151 -4.80 12.69 -15.31
CA GLY A 151 -3.90 13.82 -15.00
C GLY A 151 -2.63 13.41 -14.25
N VAL A 152 -2.31 12.11 -14.20
CA VAL A 152 -1.08 11.61 -13.58
C VAL A 152 0.06 11.70 -14.58
N ARG A 153 1.22 12.20 -14.16
CA ARG A 153 2.47 12.09 -14.94
C ARG A 153 3.01 10.67 -14.76
N ALA A 154 2.96 9.89 -15.81
CA ALA A 154 3.36 8.49 -15.76
C ALA A 154 4.28 8.13 -16.92
N GLU A 155 5.25 7.27 -16.65
CA GLU A 155 6.13 6.65 -17.65
C GLU A 155 6.25 5.15 -17.38
N VAL A 156 6.62 4.39 -18.42
CA VAL A 156 6.81 2.94 -18.30
C VAL A 156 8.29 2.61 -18.33
N SER A 157 8.73 1.78 -17.40
CA SER A 157 10.06 1.20 -17.35
C SER A 157 9.97 -0.32 -17.42
N VAL A 158 10.60 -0.89 -18.44
CA VAL A 158 10.69 -2.35 -18.59
C VAL A 158 12.06 -2.79 -18.09
N LEU A 159 12.06 -3.68 -17.11
CA LEU A 159 13.27 -4.17 -16.45
C LEU A 159 13.44 -5.67 -16.67
N ALA A 160 14.69 -6.11 -16.77
CA ALA A 160 15.01 -7.52 -16.66
C ALA A 160 15.06 -7.97 -15.18
N ARG A 161 14.66 -9.20 -14.92
CA ARG A 161 14.80 -9.82 -13.61
C ARG A 161 16.26 -10.20 -13.35
N THR A 162 17.01 -9.29 -12.79
CA THR A 162 18.45 -9.47 -12.49
C THR A 162 18.74 -9.99 -11.09
N LEU A 163 17.70 -10.18 -10.26
CA LEU A 163 17.79 -10.69 -8.89
C LEU A 163 16.80 -11.85 -8.68
N PRO A 164 17.05 -12.73 -7.69
CA PRO A 164 16.19 -13.89 -7.44
C PRO A 164 14.73 -13.53 -7.17
N ARG A 165 14.48 -12.41 -6.47
CA ARG A 165 13.13 -11.97 -6.11
C ARG A 165 12.77 -10.70 -6.88
N ILE A 166 11.56 -10.67 -7.41
CA ILE A 166 10.99 -9.47 -8.09
C ILE A 166 10.95 -8.28 -7.13
N SER A 167 10.61 -8.51 -5.85
CA SER A 167 10.61 -7.47 -4.82
C SER A 167 11.98 -6.80 -4.62
N GLU A 168 13.07 -7.55 -4.77
CA GLU A 168 14.43 -7.01 -4.68
C GLU A 168 14.78 -6.13 -5.88
N VAL A 169 14.34 -6.52 -7.09
CA VAL A 169 14.48 -5.69 -8.30
C VAL A 169 13.72 -4.39 -8.14
N LEU A 170 12.47 -4.46 -7.69
CA LEU A 170 11.64 -3.27 -7.43
C LEU A 170 12.25 -2.36 -6.37
N ALA A 171 12.68 -2.92 -5.24
CA ALA A 171 13.28 -2.14 -4.16
C ALA A 171 14.61 -1.47 -4.57
N ARG A 172 15.42 -2.13 -5.40
CA ARG A 172 16.62 -1.53 -5.98
C ARG A 172 16.25 -0.39 -6.91
N HIS A 173 15.36 -0.65 -7.86
CA HIS A 173 14.92 0.36 -8.81
C HIS A 173 14.32 1.59 -8.11
N ALA A 174 13.50 1.40 -7.10
CA ALA A 174 12.92 2.51 -6.34
C ALA A 174 13.97 3.39 -5.65
N ARG A 175 15.12 2.80 -5.25
CA ARG A 175 16.25 3.57 -4.69
C ARG A 175 17.05 4.32 -5.77
N ASP A 176 17.14 3.74 -6.97
CA ASP A 176 17.94 4.31 -8.07
C ASP A 176 17.24 5.51 -8.73
N VAL A 177 15.91 5.58 -8.64
CA VAL A 177 15.08 6.66 -9.25
C VAL A 177 14.66 7.75 -8.27
N ASN A 178 15.21 7.75 -7.08
CA ASN A 178 14.87 8.71 -6.01
C ASN A 178 15.50 10.08 -6.23
#